data_b0a571e83b91d2a44984e7de8e9ee5bf
#
_entry.id   b0a571e83b91d2a44984e7de8e9ee5bf
#
_cell.length_a   1.000
_cell.length_b   1.000
_cell.length_c   1.000
_cell.angle_alpha   90.00
_cell.angle_beta   90.00
_cell.angle_gamma   90.00
#
_symmetry.space_group_name_H-M   'P 1'
#
loop_
_entity.id
_entity.type
_entity.pdbx_description
1 polymer ?
#
loop_
_entity_poly.entity_id
_entity_poly.type
_entity_poly.pdbx_seq_one_letter_code
_entity_poly.pdbx_strand_id
1 'polypeptide(L)'
;TGRHWLGIQEDGHSRPLLDEEADAMASRLGLPRFTGDSTGTTVAVVDIDLGRRQGGEEGGDTLRRPEEAAEFIVSTMLWNLWPRMISGRSNRLVCSMRCDGFTTEVPDPEKVLDLAPFVKAYRALSEEGQFEVPERKADPKEIGRFAVRKGMTSPRPDPLVAAASPIGSRAHHCARMRHADLVVDYFKGEALTDEALQYGAVFRASPEADRFFAESEPPTHDDWVVSGLRG
;
A
#
# COMPACT_ATOMS: atom_id res chain seq x y z
N THR A 1 -7.21 -27.10 -1.90
CA THR A 1 -6.21 -26.03 -1.87
C THR A 1 -5.44 -26.13 -0.54
N GLY A 2 -4.16 -26.46 -0.59
CA GLY A 2 -3.30 -26.64 0.57
C GLY A 2 -2.06 -25.77 0.46
N ARG A 3 -1.37 -25.56 1.59
CA ARG A 3 -0.03 -24.98 1.59
C ARG A 3 0.95 -26.07 1.23
N HIS A 4 1.82 -25.81 0.28
CA HIS A 4 2.91 -26.71 -0.08
C HIS A 4 4.23 -26.02 0.21
N TRP A 5 5.16 -26.76 0.80
CA TRP A 5 6.51 -26.28 1.06
C TRP A 5 7.47 -27.01 0.12
N LEU A 6 8.27 -26.26 -0.59
CA LEU A 6 9.40 -26.79 -1.35
C LEU A 6 10.58 -26.90 -0.39
N GLY A 7 10.89 -28.14 -0.01
CA GLY A 7 11.92 -28.43 0.97
C GLY A 7 12.39 -29.90 0.90
N ILE A 8 13.34 -30.22 1.71
CA ILE A 8 13.86 -31.60 1.87
C ILE A 8 13.19 -32.19 3.12
N GLN A 9 12.69 -33.41 2.98
CA GLN A 9 12.15 -34.17 4.11
C GLN A 9 13.30 -34.85 4.85
N GLU A 10 13.49 -34.48 6.12
CA GLU A 10 14.49 -35.07 7.02
C GLU A 10 13.78 -35.39 8.35
N ASP A 11 13.85 -36.65 8.79
CA ASP A 11 13.32 -37.13 10.09
C ASP A 11 11.86 -36.69 10.38
N GLY A 12 11.01 -36.71 9.36
CA GLY A 12 9.59 -36.30 9.47
C GLY A 12 9.33 -34.79 9.51
N HIS A 13 10.37 -33.97 9.36
CA HIS A 13 10.30 -32.52 9.26
C HIS A 13 10.69 -32.03 7.86
N SER A 14 10.12 -30.91 7.43
CA SER A 14 10.52 -30.27 6.17
C SER A 14 11.57 -29.20 6.47
N ARG A 15 12.78 -29.39 5.97
CA ARG A 15 13.82 -28.34 5.96
C ARG A 15 13.64 -27.44 4.73
N PRO A 16 13.74 -26.11 4.86
CA PRO A 16 13.74 -25.22 3.69
C PRO A 16 14.97 -25.52 2.80
N LEU A 17 14.80 -25.26 1.51
CA LEU A 17 15.95 -25.25 0.59
C LEU A 17 16.81 -24.02 0.90
N LEU A 18 18.12 -24.18 0.91
CA LEU A 18 19.08 -23.11 1.18
C LEU A 18 20.14 -23.05 0.07
N ASP A 19 20.73 -21.88 -0.09
CA ASP A 19 21.89 -21.63 -0.97
C ASP A 19 21.68 -22.20 -2.40
N GLU A 20 22.56 -23.08 -2.86
CA GLU A 20 22.52 -23.65 -4.22
C GLU A 20 21.26 -24.47 -4.49
N GLU A 21 20.70 -25.14 -3.48
CA GLU A 21 19.45 -25.91 -3.63
C GLU A 21 18.25 -24.97 -3.88
N ALA A 22 18.21 -23.83 -3.15
CA ALA A 22 17.19 -22.79 -3.33
C ALA A 22 17.32 -22.14 -4.71
N ASP A 23 18.54 -21.81 -5.12
CA ASP A 23 18.86 -21.24 -6.42
C ASP A 23 18.46 -22.15 -7.59
N ALA A 24 18.76 -23.45 -7.47
CA ALA A 24 18.38 -24.44 -8.47
C ALA A 24 16.84 -24.55 -8.61
N MET A 25 16.13 -24.55 -7.48
CA MET A 25 14.67 -24.58 -7.49
C MET A 25 14.06 -23.29 -8.06
N ALA A 26 14.57 -22.13 -7.66
CA ALA A 26 14.14 -20.84 -8.20
C ALA A 26 14.31 -20.79 -9.72
N SER A 27 15.45 -21.26 -10.23
CA SER A 27 15.72 -21.33 -11.66
C SER A 27 14.73 -22.26 -12.39
N ARG A 28 14.39 -23.42 -11.81
CA ARG A 28 13.39 -24.34 -12.38
C ARG A 28 12.00 -23.74 -12.43
N LEU A 29 11.66 -22.86 -11.48
CA LEU A 29 10.39 -22.15 -11.42
C LEU A 29 10.38 -20.84 -12.24
N GLY A 30 11.49 -20.50 -12.92
CA GLY A 30 11.62 -19.25 -13.67
C GLY A 30 11.65 -18.00 -12.82
N LEU A 31 11.95 -18.11 -11.52
CA LEU A 31 12.02 -16.97 -10.61
C LEU A 31 13.36 -16.23 -10.78
N PRO A 32 13.37 -14.89 -10.60
CA PRO A 32 14.60 -14.13 -10.63
C PRO A 32 15.52 -14.51 -9.47
N ARG A 33 16.83 -14.55 -9.75
CA ARG A 33 17.85 -14.79 -8.74
C ARG A 33 18.37 -13.47 -8.19
N PHE A 34 18.66 -13.46 -6.91
CA PHE A 34 19.45 -12.38 -6.30
C PHE A 34 20.93 -12.65 -6.56
N THR A 35 21.67 -11.63 -7.01
CA THR A 35 23.10 -11.75 -7.38
C THR A 35 23.95 -10.71 -6.67
N GLY A 36 25.21 -11.05 -6.37
CA GLY A 36 26.10 -10.17 -5.61
C GLY A 36 25.57 -9.88 -4.21
N ASP A 37 25.56 -8.63 -3.80
CA ASP A 37 25.04 -8.15 -2.50
C ASP A 37 23.52 -7.89 -2.50
N SER A 38 22.83 -8.27 -3.59
CA SER A 38 21.38 -8.10 -3.70
C SER A 38 20.65 -9.08 -2.81
N THR A 39 19.76 -8.58 -1.96
CA THR A 39 18.90 -9.37 -1.08
C THR A 39 17.44 -8.98 -1.27
N GLY A 40 16.52 -9.87 -0.95
CA GLY A 40 15.09 -9.57 -1.04
C GLY A 40 14.21 -10.80 -0.89
N THR A 41 12.96 -10.62 -1.30
CA THR A 41 11.93 -11.65 -1.32
C THR A 41 11.25 -11.66 -2.67
N THR A 42 11.05 -12.82 -3.24
CA THR A 42 10.24 -13.03 -4.44
C THR A 42 8.92 -13.67 -4.06
N VAL A 43 7.81 -13.07 -4.48
CA VAL A 43 6.47 -13.64 -4.40
C VAL A 43 5.99 -13.89 -5.83
N ALA A 44 5.59 -15.12 -6.13
CA ALA A 44 5.03 -15.48 -7.43
C ALA A 44 3.57 -15.89 -7.28
N VAL A 45 2.71 -15.32 -8.11
CA VAL A 45 1.32 -15.70 -8.23
C VAL A 45 1.12 -16.29 -9.63
N VAL A 46 0.73 -17.55 -9.70
CA VAL A 46 0.55 -18.28 -10.96
C VAL A 46 -0.92 -18.27 -11.34
N ASP A 47 -1.20 -18.08 -12.62
CA ASP A 47 -2.56 -18.09 -13.18
C ASP A 47 -3.47 -17.05 -12.48
N ILE A 48 -2.95 -15.83 -12.34
CA ILE A 48 -3.67 -14.73 -11.71
C ILE A 48 -4.88 -14.33 -12.56
N ASP A 49 -6.06 -14.26 -11.94
CA ASP A 49 -7.21 -13.64 -12.56
C ASP A 49 -7.01 -12.10 -12.56
N LEU A 50 -6.78 -11.54 -13.74
CA LEU A 50 -6.63 -10.09 -13.92
C LEU A 50 -7.95 -9.33 -13.76
N GLY A 51 -9.04 -10.04 -13.51
CA GLY A 51 -10.38 -9.49 -13.35
C GLY A 51 -11.00 -9.06 -14.67
N ARG A 52 -12.24 -8.59 -14.55
CA ARG A 52 -13.03 -8.15 -15.70
C ARG A 52 -13.26 -6.64 -15.63
N ARG A 53 -13.31 -6.01 -16.79
CA ARG A 53 -13.80 -4.64 -16.94
C ARG A 53 -15.32 -4.72 -17.00
N GLN A 54 -16.03 -3.94 -16.19
CA GLN A 54 -17.48 -3.78 -16.36
C GLN A 54 -17.73 -3.20 -17.76
N GLY A 55 -18.60 -3.87 -18.50
CA GLY A 55 -18.88 -3.54 -19.89
C GLY A 55 -19.39 -2.10 -20.04
N GLY A 56 -18.88 -1.39 -21.06
CA GLY A 56 -19.49 -0.18 -21.56
C GLY A 56 -20.88 -0.49 -22.16
N GLU A 57 -21.50 0.48 -22.81
CA GLU A 57 -22.90 0.47 -23.31
C GLU A 57 -23.34 -0.78 -24.13
N GLU A 58 -22.42 -1.67 -24.49
CA GLU A 58 -22.71 -2.92 -25.23
C GLU A 58 -22.73 -4.20 -24.36
N GLY A 59 -22.66 -4.09 -23.04
CA GLY A 59 -23.17 -5.10 -22.11
C GLY A 59 -22.37 -6.39 -21.90
N GLY A 60 -21.11 -6.49 -22.26
CA GLY A 60 -20.26 -7.68 -22.04
C GLY A 60 -19.07 -7.39 -21.12
N ASP A 61 -18.94 -8.18 -20.03
CA ASP A 61 -17.71 -8.17 -19.24
C ASP A 61 -16.53 -8.69 -20.06
N THR A 62 -15.54 -7.85 -20.31
CA THR A 62 -14.29 -8.24 -21.00
C THR A 62 -13.16 -8.43 -19.99
N LEU A 63 -12.30 -9.42 -20.23
CA LEU A 63 -11.08 -9.59 -19.44
C LEU A 63 -10.20 -8.35 -19.57
N ARG A 64 -9.60 -7.92 -18.45
CA ARG A 64 -8.59 -6.86 -18.48
C ARG A 64 -7.39 -7.33 -19.29
N ARG A 65 -6.85 -6.42 -20.09
CA ARG A 65 -5.55 -6.63 -20.76
C ARG A 65 -4.41 -6.56 -19.73
N PRO A 66 -3.29 -7.25 -19.96
CA PRO A 66 -2.14 -7.20 -19.07
C PRO A 66 -1.67 -5.78 -18.75
N GLU A 67 -1.67 -4.86 -19.73
CA GLU A 67 -1.26 -3.47 -19.55
C GLU A 67 -2.20 -2.72 -18.59
N GLU A 68 -3.52 -2.92 -18.72
CA GLU A 68 -4.52 -2.31 -17.84
C GLU A 68 -4.41 -2.84 -16.40
N ALA A 69 -4.08 -4.13 -16.25
CA ALA A 69 -3.80 -4.72 -14.95
C ALA A 69 -2.51 -4.16 -14.35
N ALA A 70 -1.47 -3.97 -15.17
CA ALA A 70 -0.21 -3.36 -14.74
C ALA A 70 -0.40 -1.92 -14.28
N GLU A 71 -1.16 -1.10 -15.00
CA GLU A 71 -1.52 0.28 -14.59
C GLU A 71 -2.29 0.28 -13.26
N PHE A 72 -3.25 -0.62 -13.09
CA PHE A 72 -3.99 -0.76 -11.83
C PHE A 72 -3.06 -1.14 -10.66
N ILE A 73 -2.12 -2.08 -10.88
CA ILE A 73 -1.14 -2.49 -9.87
C ILE A 73 -0.21 -1.32 -9.52
N VAL A 74 0.29 -0.57 -10.51
CA VAL A 74 1.14 0.62 -10.29
C VAL A 74 0.39 1.66 -9.46
N SER A 75 -0.88 1.93 -9.79
CA SER A 75 -1.74 2.83 -9.01
C SER A 75 -1.94 2.33 -7.58
N THR A 76 -2.21 1.03 -7.41
CA THR A 76 -2.36 0.41 -6.08
C THR A 76 -1.08 0.52 -5.26
N MET A 77 0.10 0.25 -5.87
CA MET A 77 1.39 0.44 -5.21
C MET A 77 1.58 1.89 -4.76
N LEU A 78 1.27 2.86 -5.63
CA LEU A 78 1.35 4.27 -5.29
C LEU A 78 0.49 4.59 -4.06
N TRP A 79 -0.80 4.27 -4.08
CA TRP A 79 -1.74 4.64 -3.01
C TRP A 79 -1.46 3.95 -1.67
N ASN A 80 -0.88 2.75 -1.67
CA ASN A 80 -0.61 2.03 -0.42
C ASN A 80 0.82 2.21 0.09
N LEU A 81 1.80 2.46 -0.80
CA LEU A 81 3.21 2.46 -0.45
C LEU A 81 3.85 3.86 -0.43
N TRP A 82 3.11 4.91 -0.84
CA TRP A 82 3.67 6.28 -0.95
C TRP A 82 4.41 6.77 0.30
N PRO A 83 4.03 6.44 1.55
CA PRO A 83 4.77 6.93 2.71
C PRO A 83 6.20 6.40 2.76
N ARG A 84 6.41 5.19 2.21
CA ARG A 84 7.74 4.57 2.11
C ARG A 84 8.56 5.09 0.93
N MET A 85 7.93 5.78 -0.02
CA MET A 85 8.53 6.28 -1.25
C MET A 85 8.99 7.74 -1.15
N ILE A 86 8.62 8.45 -0.07
CA ILE A 86 8.98 9.87 0.15
C ILE A 86 10.50 10.02 0.26
N SER A 87 11.03 11.12 -0.29
CA SER A 87 12.45 11.48 -0.20
C SER A 87 12.93 11.74 1.24
N GLY A 88 14.24 11.62 1.45
CA GLY A 88 14.86 11.86 2.76
C GLY A 88 14.84 10.66 3.72
N ARG A 89 14.32 9.50 3.30
CA ARG A 89 14.37 8.26 4.08
C ARG A 89 15.63 7.45 3.74
N SER A 90 16.27 6.88 4.74
CA SER A 90 17.46 6.02 4.56
C SER A 90 17.13 4.72 3.80
N ASN A 91 15.89 4.24 3.95
CA ASN A 91 15.38 3.01 3.32
C ASN A 91 14.17 3.31 2.43
N ARG A 92 14.32 4.30 1.56
CA ARG A 92 13.29 4.69 0.58
C ARG A 92 12.96 3.50 -0.33
N LEU A 93 11.68 3.23 -0.48
CA LEU A 93 11.18 2.24 -1.41
C LEU A 93 11.12 2.84 -2.83
N VAL A 94 11.63 2.09 -3.80
CA VAL A 94 11.50 2.39 -5.24
C VAL A 94 10.76 1.21 -5.87
N CYS A 95 9.65 1.50 -6.52
CA CYS A 95 8.79 0.48 -7.10
C CYS A 95 8.71 0.64 -8.62
N SER A 96 8.75 -0.47 -9.33
CA SER A 96 8.48 -0.53 -10.77
C SER A 96 7.67 -1.78 -11.11
N MET A 97 6.91 -1.70 -12.18
CA MET A 97 6.15 -2.80 -12.77
C MET A 97 6.72 -3.13 -14.14
N ARG A 98 6.95 -4.40 -14.40
CA ARG A 98 7.33 -4.88 -15.74
C ARG A 98 6.21 -5.73 -16.31
N CYS A 99 5.77 -5.41 -17.52
CA CYS A 99 4.76 -6.15 -18.27
C CYS A 99 5.20 -6.22 -19.74
N ASP A 100 5.28 -7.41 -20.30
CA ASP A 100 5.58 -7.67 -21.74
C ASP A 100 6.79 -6.88 -22.29
N GLY A 101 7.86 -6.78 -21.50
CA GLY A 101 9.08 -6.07 -21.89
C GLY A 101 9.06 -4.56 -21.64
N PHE A 102 7.93 -3.98 -21.28
CA PHE A 102 7.82 -2.59 -20.83
C PHE A 102 7.99 -2.48 -19.32
N THR A 103 8.67 -1.44 -18.87
CA THR A 103 8.81 -1.11 -17.46
C THR A 103 8.09 0.21 -17.19
N THR A 104 7.17 0.20 -16.23
CA THR A 104 6.47 1.39 -15.73
C THR A 104 6.93 1.64 -14.29
N GLU A 105 7.52 2.79 -14.04
CA GLU A 105 7.87 3.21 -12.69
C GLU A 105 6.63 3.71 -11.96
N VAL A 106 6.54 3.40 -10.67
CA VAL A 106 5.51 4.00 -9.82
C VAL A 106 5.85 5.49 -9.65
N PRO A 107 4.89 6.40 -9.91
CA PRO A 107 5.13 7.84 -9.83
C PRO A 107 5.68 8.27 -8.48
N ASP A 108 6.54 9.30 -8.49
CA ASP A 108 7.04 9.91 -7.27
C ASP A 108 5.86 10.59 -6.52
N PRO A 109 5.50 10.13 -5.31
CA PRO A 109 4.33 10.64 -4.59
C PRO A 109 4.42 12.13 -4.29
N GLU A 110 5.63 12.71 -4.24
CA GLU A 110 5.83 14.13 -3.98
C GLU A 110 5.48 15.01 -5.18
N LYS A 111 5.38 14.41 -6.38
CA LYS A 111 4.99 15.08 -7.62
C LYS A 111 3.53 14.85 -8.00
N VAL A 112 2.84 13.97 -7.28
CA VAL A 112 1.43 13.65 -7.52
C VAL A 112 0.55 14.64 -6.77
N LEU A 113 -0.22 15.47 -7.49
CA LEU A 113 -1.06 16.50 -6.89
C LEU A 113 -2.15 15.94 -5.96
N ASP A 114 -2.72 14.80 -6.31
CA ASP A 114 -3.76 14.13 -5.52
C ASP A 114 -3.22 13.64 -4.16
N LEU A 115 -1.92 13.29 -4.10
CA LEU A 115 -1.23 12.91 -2.86
C LEU A 115 -0.65 14.09 -2.09
N ALA A 116 -0.55 15.27 -2.69
CA ALA A 116 0.12 16.42 -2.07
C ALA A 116 -0.39 16.78 -0.66
N PRO A 117 -1.71 16.80 -0.36
CA PRO A 117 -2.18 17.08 1.00
C PRO A 117 -1.80 15.97 1.99
N PHE A 118 -1.81 14.69 1.56
CA PHE A 118 -1.39 13.56 2.40
C PHE A 118 0.11 13.59 2.68
N VAL A 119 0.93 13.85 1.68
CA VAL A 119 2.40 13.97 1.83
C VAL A 119 2.75 15.09 2.81
N LYS A 120 2.10 16.26 2.70
CA LYS A 120 2.27 17.38 3.63
C LYS A 120 1.82 17.02 5.06
N ALA A 121 0.69 16.32 5.19
CA ALA A 121 0.19 15.86 6.49
C ALA A 121 1.16 14.84 7.12
N TYR A 122 1.68 13.90 6.34
CA TYR A 122 2.65 12.91 6.81
C TYR A 122 3.95 13.56 7.32
N ARG A 123 4.49 14.52 6.58
CA ARG A 123 5.69 15.25 7.00
C ARG A 123 5.47 15.98 8.32
N ALA A 124 4.31 16.57 8.48
CA ALA A 124 3.93 17.27 9.71
C ALA A 124 3.92 16.37 10.96
N LEU A 125 3.78 15.04 10.83
CA LEU A 125 3.87 14.11 11.96
C LEU A 125 5.25 14.09 12.65
N SER A 126 6.28 14.63 12.00
CA SER A 126 7.64 14.73 12.53
C SER A 126 7.99 16.14 13.03
N GLU A 127 7.08 17.10 12.88
CA GLU A 127 7.29 18.51 13.23
C GLU A 127 6.50 18.85 14.50
N GLU A 128 7.19 19.27 15.55
CA GLU A 128 6.56 19.61 16.83
C GLU A 128 5.51 20.71 16.67
N GLY A 129 4.34 20.52 17.28
CA GLY A 129 3.22 21.44 17.20
C GLY A 129 2.43 21.40 15.86
N GLN A 130 2.79 20.51 14.94
CA GLN A 130 2.14 20.37 13.64
C GLN A 130 1.21 19.14 13.55
N PHE A 131 1.11 18.34 14.60
CA PHE A 131 0.28 17.16 14.71
C PHE A 131 -0.45 17.10 16.06
N GLU A 132 -1.50 16.34 16.11
CA GLU A 132 -2.24 15.97 17.31
C GLU A 132 -1.84 14.55 17.75
N VAL A 133 -1.87 14.32 19.07
CA VAL A 133 -1.65 12.99 19.65
C VAL A 133 -2.99 12.49 20.18
N PRO A 134 -3.70 11.62 19.44
CA PRO A 134 -4.91 10.99 19.96
C PRO A 134 -4.60 10.10 21.16
N GLU A 135 -5.38 10.25 22.21
CA GLU A 135 -5.20 9.53 23.47
C GLU A 135 -6.41 8.65 23.79
N ARG A 136 -6.15 7.60 24.57
CA ARG A 136 -7.20 6.77 25.18
C ARG A 136 -6.99 6.65 26.70
N LYS A 137 -8.01 6.14 27.40
CA LYS A 137 -7.95 5.99 28.87
C LYS A 137 -7.05 4.85 29.35
N ALA A 138 -6.92 3.79 28.55
CA ALA A 138 -6.11 2.61 28.85
C ALA A 138 -4.71 2.71 28.23
N ASP A 139 -3.74 1.98 28.76
CA ASP A 139 -2.40 1.91 28.18
C ASP A 139 -2.38 1.11 26.86
N PRO A 140 -1.54 1.51 25.90
CA PRO A 140 -0.82 2.78 25.85
C PRO A 140 -1.79 3.96 25.71
N LYS A 141 -1.51 5.07 26.40
CA LYS A 141 -2.35 6.27 26.32
C LYS A 141 -2.33 6.89 24.93
N GLU A 142 -1.14 7.09 24.40
CA GLU A 142 -0.93 7.61 23.05
C GLU A 142 -1.12 6.49 22.04
N ILE A 143 -2.09 6.66 21.14
CA ILE A 143 -2.37 5.65 20.11
C ILE A 143 -1.72 5.94 18.77
N GLY A 144 -1.24 7.16 18.57
CA GLY A 144 -0.60 7.56 17.31
C GLY A 144 -0.45 9.06 17.18
N ARG A 145 -0.15 9.49 15.96
CA ARG A 145 -0.10 10.91 15.57
C ARG A 145 -1.05 11.16 14.43
N PHE A 146 -1.67 12.33 14.46
CA PHE A 146 -2.67 12.75 13.46
C PHE A 146 -2.36 14.15 12.96
N ALA A 147 -2.41 14.35 11.65
CA ALA A 147 -2.27 15.66 11.04
C ALA A 147 -3.17 15.80 9.83
N VAL A 148 -3.63 17.03 9.56
CA VAL A 148 -4.46 17.38 8.40
C VAL A 148 -3.79 18.51 7.64
N ARG A 149 -3.82 18.46 6.31
CA ARG A 149 -3.36 19.54 5.46
C ARG A 149 -4.32 19.75 4.29
N LYS A 150 -4.57 21.01 3.98
CA LYS A 150 -5.38 21.43 2.83
C LYS A 150 -4.48 21.60 1.60
N GLY A 151 -5.10 21.46 0.43
CA GLY A 151 -4.46 21.69 -0.86
C GLY A 151 -5.50 22.08 -1.90
N MET A 152 -5.02 22.42 -3.09
CA MET A 152 -5.88 22.65 -4.25
C MET A 152 -6.29 21.31 -4.85
N THR A 153 -7.50 21.24 -5.37
CA THR A 153 -7.98 20.09 -6.15
C THR A 153 -7.24 20.02 -7.47
N SER A 154 -6.87 18.80 -7.89
CA SER A 154 -6.27 18.59 -9.20
C SER A 154 -7.32 18.77 -10.30
N PRO A 155 -7.08 19.65 -11.30
CA PRO A 155 -8.04 19.85 -12.37
C PRO A 155 -8.15 18.65 -13.32
N ARG A 156 -7.12 17.83 -13.40
CA ARG A 156 -7.07 16.58 -14.19
C ARG A 156 -6.24 15.55 -13.44
N PRO A 157 -6.87 14.54 -12.84
CA PRO A 157 -6.12 13.43 -12.28
C PRO A 157 -5.34 12.70 -13.39
N ASP A 158 -4.10 12.33 -13.08
CA ASP A 158 -3.33 11.45 -13.95
C ASP A 158 -4.07 10.10 -14.08
N PRO A 159 -4.34 9.59 -15.29
CA PRO A 159 -5.04 8.33 -15.47
C PRO A 159 -4.40 7.16 -14.71
N LEU A 160 -3.05 7.12 -14.66
CA LEU A 160 -2.32 6.11 -13.92
C LEU A 160 -2.57 6.23 -12.40
N VAL A 161 -2.62 7.43 -11.86
CA VAL A 161 -2.94 7.68 -10.44
C VAL A 161 -4.40 7.36 -10.13
N ALA A 162 -5.29 7.66 -11.06
CA ALA A 162 -6.74 7.47 -10.92
C ALA A 162 -7.18 6.01 -11.01
N ALA A 163 -6.39 5.12 -11.66
CA ALA A 163 -6.78 3.74 -11.98
C ALA A 163 -7.21 2.91 -10.75
N ALA A 164 -6.60 3.15 -9.59
CA ALA A 164 -6.96 2.51 -8.32
C ALA A 164 -7.12 3.53 -7.18
N SER A 165 -7.51 4.78 -7.52
CA SER A 165 -7.63 5.84 -6.52
C SER A 165 -8.73 5.54 -5.49
N PRO A 166 -8.43 5.52 -4.19
CA PRO A 166 -9.42 5.30 -3.14
C PRO A 166 -10.20 6.58 -2.80
N ILE A 167 -9.77 7.75 -3.30
CA ILE A 167 -10.32 9.05 -2.92
C ILE A 167 -11.31 9.63 -3.94
N GLY A 168 -11.49 8.97 -5.09
CA GLY A 168 -12.30 9.49 -6.19
C GLY A 168 -11.68 10.75 -6.81
N SER A 169 -12.50 11.76 -7.13
CA SER A 169 -12.06 12.97 -7.82
C SER A 169 -11.49 14.06 -6.90
N ARG A 170 -11.69 13.96 -5.58
CA ARG A 170 -11.29 14.97 -4.60
C ARG A 170 -10.99 14.36 -3.24
N ALA A 171 -9.83 14.69 -2.68
CA ALA A 171 -9.44 14.21 -1.37
C ALA A 171 -10.22 14.90 -0.25
N HIS A 172 -10.84 14.10 0.61
CA HIS A 172 -11.42 14.46 1.90
C HIS A 172 -11.33 13.24 2.83
N HIS A 173 -10.13 12.64 2.86
CA HIS A 173 -9.90 11.35 3.47
C HIS A 173 -8.74 11.42 4.47
N CYS A 174 -8.72 10.47 5.39
CA CYS A 174 -7.59 10.18 6.26
C CYS A 174 -6.92 8.89 5.82
N ALA A 175 -5.68 8.96 5.39
CA ALA A 175 -4.84 7.79 5.20
C ALA A 175 -4.46 7.24 6.58
N ARG A 176 -5.02 6.07 6.93
CA ARG A 176 -4.71 5.39 8.20
C ARG A 176 -3.58 4.40 7.97
N MET A 177 -2.58 4.44 8.83
CA MET A 177 -1.40 3.58 8.65
C MET A 177 -0.86 3.04 9.95
N ARG A 178 -0.26 1.87 9.85
CA ARG A 178 0.51 1.24 10.90
C ARG A 178 1.83 1.98 11.13
N HIS A 179 2.50 1.65 12.22
CA HIS A 179 3.83 2.19 12.51
C HIS A 179 4.85 1.94 11.38
N ALA A 180 4.68 0.87 10.62
CA ALA A 180 5.53 0.51 9.47
C ALA A 180 5.43 1.46 8.27
N ASP A 181 4.60 2.52 8.33
CA ASP A 181 4.36 3.47 7.24
C ASP A 181 3.78 2.82 5.96
N LEU A 182 2.88 1.86 6.14
CA LEU A 182 2.06 1.29 5.08
C LEU A 182 0.62 1.73 5.29
N VAL A 183 -0.02 2.25 4.25
CA VAL A 183 -1.42 2.67 4.32
C VAL A 183 -2.30 1.42 4.38
N VAL A 184 -3.15 1.34 5.39
CA VAL A 184 -4.13 0.27 5.54
C VAL A 184 -5.38 0.63 4.76
N ASP A 185 -5.89 1.86 4.95
CA ASP A 185 -7.06 2.36 4.24
C ASP A 185 -7.09 3.89 4.13
N TYR A 186 -8.13 4.39 3.45
CA TYR A 186 -8.46 5.81 3.32
C TYR A 186 -9.84 6.08 3.89
N PHE A 187 -9.89 6.41 5.18
CA PHE A 187 -11.15 6.72 5.85
C PHE A 187 -11.74 8.03 5.33
N LYS A 188 -12.95 7.96 4.77
CA LYS A 188 -13.64 9.10 4.19
C LYS A 188 -14.19 10.03 5.27
N GLY A 189 -13.85 11.32 5.19
CA GLY A 189 -14.42 12.38 6.00
C GLY A 189 -15.42 13.24 5.22
N GLU A 190 -15.81 14.37 5.81
CA GLU A 190 -16.69 15.33 5.17
C GLU A 190 -15.95 16.19 4.15
N ALA A 191 -16.54 16.40 2.99
CA ALA A 191 -15.97 17.24 1.95
C ALA A 191 -16.00 18.72 2.36
N LEU A 192 -15.00 19.49 1.94
CA LEU A 192 -15.01 20.95 2.09
C LEU A 192 -16.10 21.57 1.19
N THR A 193 -16.71 22.65 1.66
CA THR A 193 -17.71 23.41 0.90
C THR A 193 -17.15 24.04 -0.37
N ASP A 194 -15.89 24.47 -0.33
CA ASP A 194 -15.20 25.00 -1.50
C ASP A 194 -14.65 23.84 -2.34
N GLU A 195 -15.16 23.71 -3.57
CA GLU A 195 -14.79 22.64 -4.50
C GLU A 195 -13.37 22.77 -5.05
N ALA A 196 -12.78 23.95 -5.00
CA ALA A 196 -11.39 24.19 -5.39
C ALA A 196 -10.39 23.65 -4.35
N LEU A 197 -10.89 23.34 -3.15
CA LEU A 197 -10.09 22.86 -2.04
C LEU A 197 -10.33 21.38 -1.75
N GLN A 198 -9.26 20.71 -1.36
CA GLN A 198 -9.27 19.36 -0.83
C GLN A 198 -8.45 19.29 0.45
N TYR A 199 -8.57 18.22 1.22
CA TYR A 199 -7.66 17.93 2.32
C TYR A 199 -7.26 16.46 2.34
N GLY A 200 -6.06 16.23 2.81
CA GLY A 200 -5.58 14.91 3.21
C GLY A 200 -5.23 14.93 4.68
N ALA A 201 -5.71 13.94 5.39
CA ALA A 201 -5.29 13.66 6.75
C ALA A 201 -4.45 12.40 6.79
N VAL A 202 -3.58 12.30 7.78
CA VAL A 202 -2.80 11.10 8.06
C VAL A 202 -2.92 10.78 9.53
N PHE A 203 -3.28 9.54 9.82
CA PHE A 203 -3.13 8.94 11.12
C PHE A 203 -2.08 7.83 11.05
N ARG A 204 -1.07 7.89 11.91
CA ARG A 204 -0.03 6.88 12.02
C ARG A 204 -0.01 6.33 13.44
N ALA A 205 -0.20 5.01 13.57
CA ALA A 205 -0.16 4.33 14.87
C ALA A 205 1.20 4.52 15.56
N SER A 206 1.19 4.67 16.88
CA SER A 206 2.42 4.64 17.68
C SER A 206 2.99 3.20 17.73
N PRO A 207 4.31 3.03 17.96
CA PRO A 207 4.90 1.70 18.13
C PRO A 207 4.20 0.87 19.23
N GLU A 208 3.84 1.54 20.33
CA GLU A 208 3.22 0.92 21.49
C GLU A 208 1.79 0.46 21.22
N ALA A 209 1.06 1.19 20.37
CA ALA A 209 -0.32 0.86 20.00
C ALA A 209 -0.41 -0.02 18.73
N ASP A 210 0.67 -0.20 17.98
CA ASP A 210 0.66 -0.86 16.68
C ASP A 210 0.09 -2.28 16.73
N ARG A 211 0.34 -3.02 17.83
CA ARG A 211 -0.19 -4.36 18.02
C ARG A 211 -1.72 -4.38 18.06
N PHE A 212 -2.36 -3.39 18.70
CA PHE A 212 -3.83 -3.34 18.79
C PHE A 212 -4.46 -3.09 17.44
N PHE A 213 -3.82 -2.23 16.63
CA PHE A 213 -4.25 -2.01 15.25
C PHE A 213 -4.06 -3.26 14.39
N ALA A 214 -2.94 -3.99 14.56
CA ALA A 214 -2.71 -5.27 13.89
C ALA A 214 -3.79 -6.31 14.19
N GLU A 215 -4.18 -6.41 15.46
CA GLU A 215 -5.22 -7.35 15.91
C GLU A 215 -6.62 -6.98 15.39
N SER A 216 -6.82 -5.73 14.96
CA SER A 216 -8.07 -5.26 14.38
C SER A 216 -8.15 -5.41 12.86
N GLU A 217 -7.04 -5.76 12.20
CA GLU A 217 -7.01 -5.98 10.77
C GLU A 217 -7.64 -7.32 10.39
N PRO A 218 -8.51 -7.35 9.34
CA PRO A 218 -8.95 -8.59 8.74
C PRO A 218 -7.77 -9.31 8.04
N PRO A 219 -7.91 -10.57 7.64
CA PRO A 219 -6.86 -11.28 6.91
C PRO A 219 -6.37 -10.61 5.61
N THR A 220 -7.15 -9.69 5.07
CA THR A 220 -6.83 -8.89 3.88
C THR A 220 -5.93 -7.69 4.18
N HIS A 221 -5.81 -7.30 5.47
CA HIS A 221 -5.02 -6.15 5.94
C HIS A 221 -5.38 -4.80 5.29
N ASP A 222 -6.65 -4.61 4.93
CA ASP A 222 -7.17 -3.46 4.18
C ASP A 222 -8.23 -2.64 4.93
N ASP A 223 -8.42 -2.90 6.21
CA ASP A 223 -9.31 -2.12 7.09
C ASP A 223 -8.94 -2.34 8.58
N TRP A 224 -9.51 -1.52 9.45
CA TRP A 224 -9.50 -1.71 10.89
C TRP A 224 -10.92 -1.96 11.41
N VAL A 225 -11.19 -3.22 11.73
CA VAL A 225 -12.52 -3.68 12.17
C VAL A 225 -12.58 -3.77 13.70
N VAL A 226 -13.27 -2.83 14.32
CA VAL A 226 -13.37 -2.72 15.78
C VAL A 226 -14.27 -3.80 16.41
N SER A 227 -15.22 -4.35 15.65
CA SER A 227 -16.23 -5.30 16.14
C SER A 227 -15.71 -6.68 16.54
N GLY A 228 -14.44 -6.98 16.28
CA GLY A 228 -13.80 -8.25 16.64
C GLY A 228 -12.87 -8.18 17.86
N LEU A 229 -12.60 -6.99 18.35
CA LEU A 229 -11.72 -6.82 19.52
C LEU A 229 -12.44 -7.24 20.79
N ARG A 230 -11.92 -8.29 21.44
CA ARG A 230 -12.32 -8.65 22.79
C ARG A 230 -11.71 -7.62 23.73
N GLY A 231 -12.57 -6.87 24.44
CA GLY A 231 -12.17 -5.92 25.48
C GLY A 231 -11.48 -6.58 26.66
#